data_669bd1c5ee9f96ed9127c3a52ec4eefe
#
_entry.id   669bd1c5ee9f96ed9127c3a52ec4eefe
#
_cell.length_a   1.000
_cell.length_b   1.000
_cell.length_c   1.000
_cell.angle_alpha   90.00
_cell.angle_beta   90.00
_cell.angle_gamma   90.00
#
_symmetry.space_group_name_H-M   'P 1'
#
loop_
_entity.id
_entity.type
_entity.pdbx_description
1 polymer ?
#
loop_
_entity_poly.entity_id
_entity_poly.type
_entity_poly.pdbx_seq_one_letter_code
_entity_poly.pdbx_strand_id
1 'polypeptide(L)'
;MLRSTALLAVLSLLACGAAPAAKTEPSKTAAKPEAKPEAKPDAKPDAPKPDPATLATGPIIDQEVETLEGTKAKLSDYRGKALLLVNVASECGYTPQYAQLQELYGRYKDRGLVVLGFPSNDFGGQEPGDAKAIKEFVTSKFAVDFPMMAKIHAKGPEIAPLYKALTEDTPEGIKGEVKWNFTKFLVDPSGKVVARFDSPVEPMGPELTAAVEKALPAKTGA
;
A
#
# COMPACT_ATOMS: atom_id res chain seq x y z
N MET A 1 38.09 20.31 -55.30
CA MET A 1 37.32 21.55 -55.60
C MET A 1 36.60 21.89 -54.33
N LEU A 2 37.15 22.62 -53.44
CA LEU A 2 37.15 24.08 -53.16
C LEU A 2 35.80 24.76 -53.23
N ARG A 3 35.33 25.21 -52.08
CA ARG A 3 34.97 26.56 -51.60
C ARG A 3 33.99 26.43 -50.41
N SER A 4 34.32 26.70 -49.17
CA SER A 4 34.72 27.96 -48.46
C SER A 4 33.78 29.14 -48.67
N THR A 5 33.24 29.62 -47.58
CA THR A 5 33.05 31.01 -47.07
C THR A 5 31.90 31.03 -46.05
N ALA A 6 32.15 31.35 -44.82
CA ALA A 6 32.36 32.59 -44.05
C ALA A 6 31.06 33.16 -43.49
N LEU A 7 30.88 33.16 -42.18
CA LEU A 7 31.09 34.22 -41.18
C LEU A 7 30.18 35.45 -41.35
N LEU A 8 29.24 35.67 -40.39
CA LEU A 8 29.01 37.02 -39.88
C LEU A 8 28.39 36.96 -38.47
N ALA A 9 29.19 37.44 -37.51
CA ALA A 9 28.78 37.83 -36.19
C ALA A 9 28.12 39.21 -36.24
N VAL A 10 27.03 39.41 -35.47
CA VAL A 10 26.60 40.75 -35.09
C VAL A 10 26.40 40.80 -33.58
N LEU A 11 27.30 41.54 -33.00
CA LEU A 11 27.32 41.97 -31.61
C LEU A 11 26.50 43.27 -31.54
N SER A 12 25.58 43.40 -30.61
CA SER A 12 25.07 44.71 -30.21
C SER A 12 24.85 44.75 -28.70
N LEU A 13 25.63 45.65 -28.12
CA LEU A 13 25.66 46.05 -26.71
C LEU A 13 24.59 47.09 -26.35
N LEU A 14 24.37 47.19 -25.05
CA LEU A 14 23.94 48.33 -24.21
C LEU A 14 22.43 48.69 -24.23
N ALA A 15 21.80 48.64 -23.04
CA ALA A 15 21.74 49.84 -22.18
C ALA A 15 21.23 49.53 -20.79
N CYS A 16 21.94 50.06 -19.88
CA CYS A 16 21.74 50.29 -18.45
C CYS A 16 20.45 51.06 -18.15
N GLY A 17 19.76 50.70 -17.06
CA GLY A 17 18.71 51.53 -16.48
C GLY A 17 18.54 51.15 -15.01
N ALA A 18 19.19 51.91 -14.13
CA ALA A 18 19.13 51.73 -12.67
C ALA A 18 18.03 52.60 -12.03
N ALA A 19 17.32 52.00 -11.06
CA ALA A 19 16.72 52.51 -9.81
C ALA A 19 15.69 53.66 -9.88
N PRO A 20 14.83 53.86 -8.83
CA PRO A 20 15.19 53.79 -7.43
C PRO A 20 14.18 53.11 -6.47
N ALA A 21 14.67 52.88 -5.25
CA ALA A 21 14.00 52.42 -4.08
C ALA A 21 12.88 53.37 -3.57
N ALA A 22 11.80 52.79 -3.10
CA ALA A 22 10.87 53.43 -2.17
C ALA A 22 10.71 52.56 -0.93
N LYS A 23 11.19 53.08 0.17
CA LYS A 23 10.95 52.60 1.54
C LYS A 23 9.52 52.98 1.91
N THR A 24 8.76 52.04 2.49
CA THR A 24 7.76 52.31 3.54
C THR A 24 7.59 51.10 4.43
N GLU A 25 8.05 51.23 5.63
CA GLU A 25 7.64 50.46 6.83
C GLU A 25 6.50 51.21 7.52
N PRO A 26 5.94 50.65 8.64
CA PRO A 26 5.28 49.36 8.86
C PRO A 26 3.82 49.60 9.30
N SER A 27 2.96 48.61 9.19
CA SER A 27 1.74 48.58 9.97
C SER A 27 1.54 47.22 10.60
N LYS A 28 1.63 47.27 11.94
CA LYS A 28 1.15 46.25 12.87
C LYS A 28 -0.33 45.94 12.62
N THR A 29 -0.71 44.70 12.57
CA THR A 29 -1.67 44.15 13.55
C THR A 29 -1.73 42.65 13.35
N ALA A 30 -1.39 41.95 14.42
CA ALA A 30 -1.56 40.52 14.57
C ALA A 30 -3.05 40.16 14.63
N ALA A 31 -3.46 39.19 13.86
CA ALA A 31 -4.60 38.36 14.19
C ALA A 31 -4.18 36.91 13.96
N LYS A 32 -3.98 36.21 15.06
CA LYS A 32 -3.79 34.77 15.16
C LYS A 32 -5.12 34.13 14.76
N PRO A 33 -5.20 33.24 13.76
CA PRO A 33 -6.37 32.40 13.62
C PRO A 33 -6.34 31.34 14.70
N GLU A 34 -7.33 31.35 15.57
CA GLU A 34 -7.63 30.27 16.49
C GLU A 34 -7.83 28.97 15.74
N ALA A 35 -7.10 27.94 16.17
CA ALA A 35 -7.27 26.57 15.72
C ALA A 35 -8.69 26.11 16.09
N LYS A 36 -9.50 25.85 15.08
CA LYS A 36 -10.78 25.15 15.20
C LYS A 36 -10.48 23.72 15.67
N PRO A 37 -11.17 23.21 16.69
CA PRO A 37 -10.94 21.84 17.15
C PRO A 37 -11.26 20.85 16.03
N GLU A 38 -10.28 19.98 15.73
CA GLU A 38 -10.49 18.84 14.85
C GLU A 38 -11.60 17.96 15.42
N ALA A 39 -12.67 17.82 14.66
CA ALA A 39 -13.70 16.86 14.94
C ALA A 39 -13.08 15.46 14.81
N LYS A 40 -13.14 14.67 15.90
CA LYS A 40 -12.90 13.23 15.87
C LYS A 40 -13.78 12.63 14.78
N PRO A 41 -13.24 11.72 13.94
CA PRO A 41 -14.09 10.98 13.03
C PRO A 41 -15.05 10.12 13.87
N ASP A 42 -16.33 10.34 13.69
CA ASP A 42 -17.41 9.59 14.29
C ASP A 42 -17.21 8.11 14.00
N ALA A 43 -17.09 7.32 15.05
CA ALA A 43 -17.09 5.86 14.97
C ALA A 43 -18.43 5.44 14.37
N LYS A 44 -18.39 4.92 13.13
CA LYS A 44 -19.52 4.26 12.48
C LYS A 44 -19.97 3.11 13.36
N PRO A 45 -21.28 2.93 13.61
CA PRO A 45 -21.78 1.86 14.49
C PRO A 45 -21.30 0.49 14.03
N ASP A 46 -20.81 -0.29 14.98
CA ASP A 46 -20.32 -1.65 14.81
C ASP A 46 -21.34 -2.51 14.04
N ALA A 47 -20.87 -3.09 12.94
CA ALA A 47 -21.57 -4.22 12.34
C ALA A 47 -21.65 -5.35 13.39
N PRO A 48 -22.76 -6.14 13.43
CA PRO A 48 -22.92 -7.19 14.42
C PRO A 48 -21.71 -8.14 14.36
N LYS A 49 -21.09 -8.34 15.54
CA LYS A 49 -19.98 -9.29 15.68
C LYS A 49 -20.49 -10.68 15.30
N PRO A 50 -19.79 -11.41 14.41
CA PRO A 50 -20.16 -12.80 14.12
C PRO A 50 -20.08 -13.66 15.37
N ASP A 51 -20.98 -14.65 15.46
CA ASP A 51 -21.04 -15.60 16.58
C ASP A 51 -19.67 -16.25 16.85
N PRO A 52 -19.23 -16.34 18.10
CA PRO A 52 -17.94 -16.94 18.47
C PRO A 52 -17.74 -18.37 17.96
N ALA A 53 -18.83 -19.12 17.74
CA ALA A 53 -18.80 -20.50 17.25
C ALA A 53 -18.46 -20.64 15.76
N THR A 54 -18.49 -19.52 14.99
CA THR A 54 -18.17 -19.50 13.54
C THR A 54 -16.80 -18.88 13.26
N LEU A 55 -16.03 -18.55 14.31
CA LEU A 55 -14.75 -17.86 14.15
C LEU A 55 -13.69 -18.80 13.55
N ALA A 56 -13.14 -18.39 12.42
CA ALA A 56 -12.00 -19.05 11.80
C ALA A 56 -10.84 -19.20 12.79
N THR A 57 -10.29 -20.40 12.88
CA THR A 57 -9.04 -20.69 13.56
C THR A 57 -8.08 -21.29 12.55
N GLY A 58 -6.80 -20.97 12.62
CA GLY A 58 -5.82 -21.57 11.72
C GLY A 58 -4.50 -20.80 11.68
N PRO A 59 -3.48 -21.40 11.04
CA PRO A 59 -2.13 -20.89 11.09
C PRO A 59 -1.98 -19.48 10.52
N ILE A 60 -2.87 -19.03 9.65
CA ILE A 60 -2.82 -17.70 9.04
C ILE A 60 -3.54 -16.67 9.92
N ILE A 61 -4.80 -16.94 10.25
CA ILE A 61 -5.66 -15.95 10.91
C ILE A 61 -5.25 -15.67 12.37
N ASP A 62 -4.52 -16.58 13.00
CA ASP A 62 -4.05 -16.44 14.37
C ASP A 62 -2.67 -15.74 14.46
N GLN A 63 -2.07 -15.34 13.34
CA GLN A 63 -0.79 -14.64 13.32
C GLN A 63 -0.89 -13.22 13.88
N GLU A 64 0.12 -12.86 14.68
CA GLU A 64 0.35 -11.48 15.10
C GLU A 64 1.22 -10.78 14.05
N VAL A 65 0.88 -9.53 13.77
CA VAL A 65 1.61 -8.65 12.86
C VAL A 65 1.81 -7.29 13.54
N GLU A 66 2.68 -6.47 12.96
CA GLU A 66 2.87 -5.09 13.39
C GLU A 66 2.48 -4.17 12.24
N THR A 67 1.80 -3.07 12.55
CA THR A 67 1.50 -2.04 11.54
C THR A 67 2.75 -1.25 11.21
N LEU A 68 2.71 -0.52 10.10
CA LEU A 68 3.82 0.34 9.69
C LEU A 68 4.17 1.41 10.74
N GLU A 69 3.19 1.78 11.58
CA GLU A 69 3.35 2.72 12.70
C GLU A 69 3.88 2.06 14.00
N GLY A 70 4.21 0.77 13.98
CA GLY A 70 4.74 0.04 15.13
C GLY A 70 3.68 -0.45 16.11
N THR A 71 2.40 -0.47 15.72
CA THR A 71 1.32 -0.97 16.58
C THR A 71 1.11 -2.46 16.34
N LYS A 72 1.07 -3.24 17.42
CA LYS A 72 0.73 -4.67 17.34
C LYS A 72 -0.72 -4.85 16.90
N ALA A 73 -0.93 -5.73 15.93
CA ALA A 73 -2.22 -6.11 15.39
C ALA A 73 -2.29 -7.63 15.23
N LYS A 74 -3.49 -8.18 15.13
CA LYS A 74 -3.72 -9.60 14.88
C LYS A 74 -4.52 -9.77 13.61
N LEU A 75 -4.17 -10.74 12.78
CA LEU A 75 -5.01 -11.06 11.62
C LEU A 75 -6.41 -11.51 12.05
N SER A 76 -6.54 -12.02 13.26
CA SER A 76 -7.85 -12.34 13.87
C SER A 76 -8.80 -11.15 14.03
N ASP A 77 -8.28 -9.92 14.01
CA ASP A 77 -9.12 -8.71 14.03
C ASP A 77 -9.91 -8.52 12.73
N TYR A 78 -9.49 -9.22 11.68
CA TYR A 78 -10.14 -9.23 10.36
C TYR A 78 -11.00 -10.49 10.13
N ARG A 79 -11.32 -11.28 11.17
CA ARG A 79 -12.18 -12.47 11.02
C ARG A 79 -13.49 -12.12 10.34
N GLY A 80 -13.97 -13.04 9.51
CA GLY A 80 -15.18 -12.85 8.73
C GLY A 80 -15.03 -12.01 7.47
N LYS A 81 -13.79 -11.53 7.19
CA LYS A 81 -13.45 -10.80 5.98
C LYS A 81 -12.53 -11.62 5.08
N ALA A 82 -12.59 -11.38 3.78
CA ALA A 82 -11.58 -11.88 2.86
C ALA A 82 -10.33 -11.00 2.96
N LEU A 83 -9.14 -11.61 3.02
CA LEU A 83 -7.88 -10.85 3.11
C LEU A 83 -7.05 -11.07 1.85
N LEU A 84 -6.50 -10.00 1.29
CA LEU A 84 -5.47 -10.05 0.26
C LEU A 84 -4.14 -9.60 0.87
N LEU A 85 -3.26 -10.55 1.14
CA LEU A 85 -1.93 -10.32 1.71
C LEU A 85 -0.92 -10.16 0.58
N VAL A 86 -0.19 -9.05 0.54
CA VAL A 86 0.72 -8.72 -0.57
C VAL A 86 2.07 -8.28 -0.04
N ASN A 87 3.16 -8.93 -0.44
CA ASN A 87 4.49 -8.39 -0.19
C ASN A 87 4.83 -7.32 -1.22
N VAL A 88 5.17 -6.14 -0.75
CA VAL A 88 5.27 -4.92 -1.57
C VAL A 88 6.65 -4.29 -1.50
N ALA A 89 6.97 -3.43 -2.48
CA ALA A 89 8.19 -2.65 -2.49
C ALA A 89 8.02 -1.34 -3.26
N SER A 90 8.78 -0.31 -2.87
CA SER A 90 8.69 1.05 -3.43
C SER A 90 9.49 1.23 -4.73
N GLU A 91 10.52 0.42 -4.97
CA GLU A 91 11.47 0.55 -6.09
C GLU A 91 11.44 -0.65 -7.06
N CYS A 92 10.28 -1.26 -7.24
CA CYS A 92 10.07 -2.43 -8.08
C CYS A 92 9.37 -2.07 -9.40
N GLY A 93 9.66 -2.80 -10.47
CA GLY A 93 8.90 -2.66 -11.73
C GLY A 93 7.40 -2.90 -11.58
N TYR A 94 6.97 -3.63 -10.54
CA TYR A 94 5.56 -3.86 -10.21
C TYR A 94 4.96 -2.83 -9.24
N THR A 95 5.72 -1.84 -8.77
CA THR A 95 5.23 -0.78 -7.86
C THR A 95 3.96 -0.06 -8.35
N PRO A 96 3.75 0.15 -9.67
CA PRO A 96 2.48 0.71 -10.15
C PRO A 96 1.22 -0.09 -9.76
N GLN A 97 1.36 -1.37 -9.38
CA GLN A 97 0.24 -2.16 -8.88
C GLN A 97 -0.37 -1.63 -7.57
N TYR A 98 0.31 -0.75 -6.83
CA TYR A 98 -0.30 -0.06 -5.69
C TYR A 98 -1.59 0.67 -6.07
N ALA A 99 -1.63 1.34 -7.23
CA ALA A 99 -2.83 2.01 -7.72
C ALA A 99 -4.00 1.02 -7.93
N GLN A 100 -3.70 -0.15 -8.50
CA GLN A 100 -4.72 -1.18 -8.72
C GLN A 100 -5.14 -1.87 -7.41
N LEU A 101 -4.21 -2.06 -6.45
CA LEU A 101 -4.54 -2.58 -5.12
C LEU A 101 -5.45 -1.61 -4.36
N GLN A 102 -5.19 -0.31 -4.48
CA GLN A 102 -6.03 0.73 -3.90
C GLN A 102 -7.42 0.77 -4.55
N GLU A 103 -7.51 0.65 -5.88
CA GLU A 103 -8.78 0.55 -6.60
C GLU A 103 -9.57 -0.69 -6.17
N LEU A 104 -8.90 -1.85 -6.09
CA LEU A 104 -9.51 -3.11 -5.64
C LEU A 104 -10.04 -2.98 -4.21
N TYR A 105 -9.24 -2.41 -3.31
CA TYR A 105 -9.65 -2.16 -1.93
C TYR A 105 -10.87 -1.24 -1.88
N GLY A 106 -10.84 -0.10 -2.57
CA GLY A 106 -11.96 0.83 -2.64
C GLY A 106 -13.25 0.19 -3.16
N ARG A 107 -13.14 -0.71 -4.15
CA ARG A 107 -14.27 -1.42 -4.76
C ARG A 107 -14.92 -2.45 -3.83
N TYR A 108 -14.11 -3.15 -3.03
CA TYR A 108 -14.58 -4.34 -2.30
C TYR A 108 -14.54 -4.21 -0.78
N LYS A 109 -13.98 -3.14 -0.19
CA LYS A 109 -13.89 -2.97 1.27
C LYS A 109 -15.24 -3.03 1.99
N ASP A 110 -16.26 -2.39 1.42
CA ASP A 110 -17.62 -2.39 1.97
C ASP A 110 -18.33 -3.74 1.78
N ARG A 111 -17.76 -4.62 0.96
CA ARG A 111 -18.19 -6.00 0.75
C ARG A 111 -17.38 -7.00 1.58
N GLY A 112 -16.47 -6.52 2.40
CA GLY A 112 -15.68 -7.36 3.31
C GLY A 112 -14.32 -7.80 2.81
N LEU A 113 -13.71 -7.13 1.82
CA LEU A 113 -12.31 -7.30 1.46
C LEU A 113 -11.43 -6.40 2.32
N VAL A 114 -10.31 -6.93 2.80
CA VAL A 114 -9.19 -6.14 3.34
C VAL A 114 -7.94 -6.47 2.56
N VAL A 115 -7.23 -5.45 2.09
CA VAL A 115 -5.89 -5.56 1.52
C VAL A 115 -4.88 -5.24 2.61
N LEU A 116 -3.86 -6.07 2.78
CA LEU A 116 -2.77 -5.87 3.75
C LEU A 116 -1.43 -5.86 2.99
N GLY A 117 -0.74 -4.72 3.01
CA GLY A 117 0.56 -4.56 2.37
C GLY A 117 1.70 -4.85 3.36
N PHE A 118 2.61 -5.74 3.00
CA PHE A 118 3.79 -6.12 3.78
C PHE A 118 5.05 -5.69 3.03
N PRO A 119 5.68 -4.56 3.37
CA PRO A 119 6.94 -4.16 2.77
C PRO A 119 8.04 -5.21 2.99
N SER A 120 8.82 -5.52 1.96
CA SER A 120 9.91 -6.49 2.05
C SER A 120 11.11 -6.08 1.19
N ASN A 121 12.30 -6.09 1.80
CA ASN A 121 13.55 -5.75 1.10
C ASN A 121 14.29 -6.97 0.53
N ASP A 122 13.70 -8.18 0.61
CA ASP A 122 14.36 -9.44 0.24
C ASP A 122 14.52 -9.64 -1.27
N PHE A 123 13.86 -8.84 -2.07
CA PHE A 123 13.80 -8.98 -3.52
C PHE A 123 14.54 -7.83 -4.21
N GLY A 124 15.86 -8.01 -4.35
CA GLY A 124 16.73 -7.05 -5.02
C GLY A 124 16.97 -5.75 -4.25
N GLY A 125 16.70 -5.72 -2.94
CA GLY A 125 16.89 -4.51 -2.13
C GLY A 125 15.92 -3.38 -2.50
N GLN A 126 14.75 -3.69 -3.05
CA GLN A 126 13.81 -2.73 -3.62
C GLN A 126 12.86 -2.07 -2.62
N GLU A 127 13.06 -2.28 -1.32
CA GLU A 127 12.35 -1.57 -0.24
C GLU A 127 13.34 -1.06 0.80
N PRO A 128 14.26 -0.13 0.43
CA PRO A 128 15.31 0.35 1.35
C PRO A 128 14.77 1.28 2.43
N GLY A 129 13.64 1.96 2.18
CA GLY A 129 13.06 2.97 3.06
C GLY A 129 12.71 2.47 4.46
N ASP A 130 12.71 3.35 5.44
CA ASP A 130 12.12 3.10 6.76
C ASP A 130 10.59 3.21 6.71
N ALA A 131 9.93 2.93 7.84
CA ALA A 131 8.47 2.96 7.93
C ALA A 131 7.87 4.32 7.53
N LYS A 132 8.54 5.42 7.92
CA LYS A 132 8.09 6.77 7.58
C LYS A 132 8.18 7.04 6.08
N ALA A 133 9.32 6.71 5.47
CA ALA A 133 9.54 6.87 4.04
C ALA A 133 8.56 6.05 3.21
N ILE A 134 8.32 4.79 3.61
CA ILE A 134 7.33 3.91 2.97
C ILE A 134 5.93 4.52 3.07
N LYS A 135 5.51 4.95 4.26
CA LYS A 135 4.20 5.57 4.49
C LYS A 135 4.00 6.79 3.58
N GLU A 136 4.98 7.69 3.58
CA GLU A 136 4.95 8.91 2.78
C GLU A 136 4.89 8.58 1.29
N PHE A 137 5.68 7.62 0.82
CA PHE A 137 5.70 7.18 -0.56
C PHE A 137 4.34 6.63 -1.02
N VAL A 138 3.79 5.64 -0.31
CA VAL A 138 2.54 4.99 -0.75
C VAL A 138 1.34 5.93 -0.67
N THR A 139 1.32 6.82 0.34
CA THR A 139 0.24 7.80 0.49
C THR A 139 0.30 8.89 -0.57
N SER A 140 1.50 9.48 -0.80
CA SER A 140 1.65 10.61 -1.73
C SER A 140 1.57 10.19 -3.20
N LYS A 141 2.05 9.00 -3.54
CA LYS A 141 2.12 8.52 -4.93
C LYS A 141 0.88 7.77 -5.38
N PHE A 142 0.24 7.01 -4.50
CA PHE A 142 -0.83 6.08 -4.84
C PHE A 142 -2.10 6.28 -4.02
N ALA A 143 -2.12 7.26 -3.10
CA ALA A 143 -3.24 7.50 -2.18
C ALA A 143 -3.69 6.23 -1.43
N VAL A 144 -2.74 5.37 -1.06
CA VAL A 144 -3.03 4.12 -0.35
C VAL A 144 -3.66 4.42 0.99
N ASP A 145 -4.86 3.85 1.24
CA ASP A 145 -5.59 3.91 2.50
C ASP A 145 -5.85 2.52 3.11
N PHE A 146 -5.47 1.45 2.41
CA PHE A 146 -5.50 0.12 3.01
C PHE A 146 -4.36 -0.07 4.04
N PRO A 147 -4.53 -0.96 5.04
CA PRO A 147 -3.52 -1.17 6.08
C PRO A 147 -2.16 -1.62 5.53
N MET A 148 -1.13 -0.88 5.93
CA MET A 148 0.26 -1.23 5.68
C MET A 148 0.89 -1.78 6.96
N MET A 149 1.60 -2.90 6.82
CA MET A 149 2.27 -3.58 7.94
C MET A 149 3.74 -3.19 8.00
N ALA A 150 4.38 -3.47 9.12
CA ALA A 150 5.82 -3.31 9.27
C ALA A 150 6.58 -4.12 8.22
N LYS A 151 7.80 -3.67 7.92
CA LYS A 151 8.69 -4.38 7.00
C LYS A 151 9.02 -5.76 7.56
N ILE A 152 8.93 -6.78 6.70
CA ILE A 152 9.15 -8.18 7.07
C ILE A 152 10.14 -8.86 6.11
N HIS A 153 10.63 -10.03 6.54
CA HIS A 153 11.25 -10.97 5.64
C HIS A 153 10.20 -11.92 5.05
N ALA A 154 10.00 -11.85 3.75
CA ALA A 154 9.06 -12.70 3.02
C ALA A 154 9.69 -14.02 2.54
N LYS A 155 11.02 -14.18 2.69
CA LYS A 155 11.79 -15.38 2.38
C LYS A 155 13.08 -15.44 3.19
N GLY A 156 13.79 -16.59 3.07
CA GLY A 156 15.11 -16.77 3.69
C GLY A 156 15.04 -17.25 5.14
N PRO A 157 16.19 -17.29 5.84
CA PRO A 157 16.27 -17.88 7.19
C PRO A 157 15.51 -17.09 8.26
N GLU A 158 15.30 -15.81 8.05
CA GLU A 158 14.56 -14.91 8.96
C GLU A 158 13.11 -14.66 8.51
N ILE A 159 12.57 -15.55 7.67
CA ILE A 159 11.20 -15.43 7.15
C ILE A 159 10.18 -15.20 8.29
N ALA A 160 9.35 -14.20 8.14
CA ALA A 160 8.31 -13.88 9.13
C ALA A 160 7.33 -15.06 9.30
N PRO A 161 6.86 -15.34 10.54
CA PRO A 161 5.99 -16.50 10.82
C PRO A 161 4.77 -16.57 9.91
N LEU A 162 4.12 -15.43 9.62
CA LEU A 162 3.02 -15.36 8.67
C LEU A 162 3.42 -15.85 7.27
N TYR A 163 4.54 -15.37 6.74
CA TYR A 163 4.99 -15.75 5.39
C TYR A 163 5.49 -17.19 5.34
N LYS A 164 6.07 -17.69 6.44
CA LYS A 164 6.38 -19.10 6.58
C LYS A 164 5.11 -19.95 6.48
N ALA A 165 4.06 -19.61 7.23
CA ALA A 165 2.79 -20.31 7.16
C ALA A 165 2.14 -20.22 5.76
N LEU A 166 2.20 -19.06 5.09
CA LEU A 166 1.70 -18.89 3.71
C LEU A 166 2.43 -19.75 2.68
N THR A 167 3.71 -20.03 2.91
CA THR A 167 4.57 -20.76 1.96
C THR A 167 4.72 -22.25 2.25
N GLU A 168 4.49 -22.68 3.50
CA GLU A 168 4.70 -24.07 3.94
C GLU A 168 3.41 -24.78 4.33
N ASP A 169 2.43 -24.07 4.96
CA ASP A 169 1.24 -24.68 5.58
C ASP A 169 -0.02 -24.53 4.70
N THR A 170 0.16 -24.26 3.41
CA THR A 170 -0.94 -24.09 2.44
C THR A 170 -1.04 -25.30 1.51
N PRO A 171 -2.18 -25.48 0.78
CA PRO A 171 -2.33 -26.57 -0.18
C PRO A 171 -1.26 -26.57 -1.28
N GLU A 172 -0.97 -27.75 -1.87
CA GLU A 172 0.07 -27.96 -2.89
C GLU A 172 0.04 -26.95 -4.05
N GLY A 173 -1.06 -26.53 -4.54
CA GLY A 173 -1.15 -25.52 -5.63
C GLY A 173 -0.84 -24.08 -5.20
N ILE A 174 -0.65 -23.83 -3.90
CA ILE A 174 -0.47 -22.49 -3.32
C ILE A 174 0.90 -22.36 -2.68
N LYS A 175 1.36 -23.42 -2.00
CA LYS A 175 2.62 -23.40 -1.25
C LYS A 175 3.84 -23.19 -2.14
N GLY A 176 4.95 -22.88 -1.50
CA GLY A 176 6.24 -22.62 -2.12
C GLY A 176 6.76 -21.22 -1.84
N GLU A 177 8.06 -21.06 -1.97
CA GLU A 177 8.77 -19.80 -1.70
C GLU A 177 8.20 -18.63 -2.53
N VAL A 178 8.11 -17.46 -1.91
CA VAL A 178 7.78 -16.20 -2.61
C VAL A 178 8.92 -15.85 -3.57
N LYS A 179 8.62 -15.76 -4.86
CA LYS A 179 9.64 -15.55 -5.90
C LYS A 179 10.02 -14.09 -6.08
N TRP A 180 9.08 -13.16 -5.90
CA TRP A 180 9.32 -11.75 -6.15
C TRP A 180 8.32 -10.84 -5.40
N ASN A 181 8.57 -9.53 -5.42
CA ASN A 181 7.65 -8.51 -4.91
C ASN A 181 6.28 -8.61 -5.60
N PHE A 182 5.24 -8.15 -4.93
CA PHE A 182 3.86 -8.18 -5.40
C PHE A 182 3.30 -9.58 -5.67
N THR A 183 3.77 -10.59 -4.93
CA THR A 183 3.06 -11.86 -4.79
C THR A 183 1.87 -11.66 -3.85
N LYS A 184 0.72 -12.20 -4.21
CA LYS A 184 -0.53 -12.01 -3.48
C LYS A 184 -1.04 -13.36 -2.99
N PHE A 185 -1.53 -13.39 -1.75
CA PHE A 185 -2.23 -14.54 -1.17
C PHE A 185 -3.65 -14.11 -0.78
N LEU A 186 -4.64 -14.84 -1.26
CA LEU A 186 -6.04 -14.60 -0.93
C LEU A 186 -6.50 -15.57 0.15
N VAL A 187 -7.01 -15.01 1.24
CA VAL A 187 -7.54 -15.73 2.40
C VAL A 187 -9.05 -15.49 2.45
N ASP A 188 -9.82 -16.53 2.58
CA ASP A 188 -11.27 -16.45 2.72
C ASP A 188 -11.71 -16.07 4.15
N PRO A 189 -12.99 -15.76 4.39
CA PRO A 189 -13.50 -15.42 5.73
C PRO A 189 -13.33 -16.52 6.78
N SER A 190 -13.08 -17.77 6.36
CA SER A 190 -12.78 -18.88 7.25
C SER A 190 -11.30 -18.95 7.67
N GLY A 191 -10.46 -18.02 7.18
CA GLY A 191 -9.02 -18.00 7.46
C GLY A 191 -8.19 -18.96 6.61
N LYS A 192 -8.79 -19.57 5.59
CA LYS A 192 -8.10 -20.48 4.66
C LYS A 192 -7.51 -19.72 3.49
N VAL A 193 -6.26 -20.01 3.15
CA VAL A 193 -5.66 -19.51 1.89
C VAL A 193 -6.29 -20.27 0.73
N VAL A 194 -6.95 -19.53 -0.17
CA VAL A 194 -7.72 -20.09 -1.29
C VAL A 194 -7.07 -19.87 -2.64
N ALA A 195 -6.17 -18.89 -2.75
CA ALA A 195 -5.42 -18.63 -3.99
C ALA A 195 -4.10 -17.92 -3.71
N ARG A 196 -3.18 -18.07 -4.65
CA ARG A 196 -1.93 -17.32 -4.75
C ARG A 196 -1.79 -16.79 -6.17
N PHE A 197 -1.29 -15.56 -6.28
CA PHE A 197 -1.03 -14.91 -7.56
C PHE A 197 0.40 -14.40 -7.58
N ASP A 198 1.15 -14.76 -8.60
CA ASP A 198 2.51 -14.26 -8.80
C ASP A 198 2.48 -12.76 -9.23
N SER A 199 3.65 -12.14 -9.17
CA SER A 199 3.82 -10.69 -9.42
C SER A 199 3.16 -10.15 -10.69
N PRO A 200 3.20 -10.85 -11.85
CA PRO A 200 2.59 -10.34 -13.09
C PRO A 200 1.07 -10.26 -13.07
N VAL A 201 0.39 -10.99 -12.18
CA VAL A 201 -1.08 -10.96 -12.12
C VAL A 201 -1.53 -9.60 -11.58
N GLU A 202 -2.23 -8.87 -12.42
CA GLU A 202 -2.73 -7.53 -12.10
C GLU A 202 -3.86 -7.59 -11.07
N PRO A 203 -3.82 -6.71 -10.02
CA PRO A 203 -4.87 -6.69 -8.99
C PRO A 203 -6.28 -6.43 -9.52
N MET A 204 -6.42 -5.63 -10.58
CA MET A 204 -7.70 -5.36 -11.25
C MET A 204 -7.97 -6.28 -12.44
N GLY A 205 -7.07 -7.24 -12.70
CA GLY A 205 -7.24 -8.23 -13.75
C GLY A 205 -8.41 -9.20 -13.45
N PRO A 206 -8.96 -9.85 -14.50
CA PRO A 206 -10.13 -10.72 -14.35
C PRO A 206 -9.86 -11.92 -13.45
N GLU A 207 -8.64 -12.44 -13.45
CA GLU A 207 -8.25 -13.60 -12.64
C GLU A 207 -8.36 -13.31 -11.14
N LEU A 208 -7.74 -12.21 -10.67
CA LEU A 208 -7.73 -11.86 -9.25
C LEU A 208 -9.10 -11.34 -8.81
N THR A 209 -9.76 -10.50 -9.60
CA THR A 209 -11.08 -9.97 -9.26
C THR A 209 -12.13 -11.07 -9.15
N ALA A 210 -12.13 -12.07 -10.04
CA ALA A 210 -13.05 -13.22 -9.96
C ALA A 210 -12.78 -14.07 -8.69
N ALA A 211 -11.51 -14.26 -8.33
CA ALA A 211 -11.16 -14.98 -7.11
C ALA A 211 -11.60 -14.21 -5.85
N VAL A 212 -11.39 -12.89 -5.83
CA VAL A 212 -11.86 -12.02 -4.74
C VAL A 212 -13.37 -12.11 -4.61
N GLU A 213 -14.13 -11.95 -5.70
CA GLU A 213 -15.59 -12.04 -5.64
C GLU A 213 -16.10 -13.37 -5.09
N LYS A 214 -15.43 -14.46 -5.43
CA LYS A 214 -15.72 -15.79 -4.89
C LYS A 214 -15.39 -15.94 -3.41
N ALA A 215 -14.34 -15.25 -2.94
CA ALA A 215 -13.86 -15.32 -1.57
C ALA A 215 -14.56 -14.33 -0.62
N LEU A 216 -15.32 -13.35 -1.14
CA LEU A 216 -16.02 -12.39 -0.29
C LEU A 216 -17.05 -13.12 0.62
N PRO A 217 -17.27 -12.59 1.85
CA PRO A 217 -18.33 -13.13 2.70
C PRO A 217 -19.68 -13.07 1.98
N ALA A 218 -20.53 -14.07 2.24
CA ALA A 218 -21.89 -14.06 1.73
C ALA A 218 -22.59 -12.75 2.14
N LYS A 219 -23.35 -12.15 1.21
CA LYS A 219 -24.18 -11.00 1.57
C LYS A 219 -25.13 -11.44 2.68
N THR A 220 -24.94 -10.93 3.89
CA THR A 220 -25.96 -11.01 4.93
C THR A 220 -27.17 -10.28 4.36
N GLY A 221 -28.24 -11.02 4.10
CA GLY A 221 -29.49 -10.46 3.59
C GLY A 221 -29.95 -9.30 4.48
N ALA A 222 -30.36 -8.22 3.83
CA ALA A 222 -31.06 -7.12 4.47
C ALA A 222 -32.43 -7.54 4.93
#